data_9c31cf67459c34bf80097069404da0a2
#
_entry.id   9c31cf67459c34bf80097069404da0a2
#
_cell.length_a   1.000
_cell.length_b   1.000
_cell.length_c   1.000
_cell.angle_alpha   90.00
_cell.angle_beta   90.00
_cell.angle_gamma   90.00
#
_symmetry.space_group_name_H-M   'P 1'
#
loop_
_entity.id
_entity.type
_entity.pdbx_description
1 polymer ?
#
loop_
_entity_poly.entity_id
_entity_poly.type
_entity_poly.pdbx_seq_one_letter_code
_entity_poly.pdbx_strand_id
1 'polypeptide(L)'
;MIINKATFLKNYLNQSALNEGLYPLVKDICDNVKLQGDQALKAYNQQLDHVETSELEIPYEVLETAYNRIDDTLRDALQQSHSRIKAYQTSIKSTAQQGTNECYEMYHPLEQVGVYVPGGKASYPSTVLMTVTLAKVAGVKNIFVVTPPQARGLPDIVLAACYIAGVDRVFQVGGAQSIAALAYGTETIPKVDKIVGPGNQYVA
;
A
#
# COMPACT_ATOMS: atom_id res chain seq x y z
N MET A 1 5.73 -23.84 -20.05
CA MET A 1 7.13 -24.27 -20.20
C MET A 1 7.52 -24.97 -18.90
N ILE A 2 7.93 -26.24 -18.95
CA ILE A 2 8.39 -26.99 -17.76
C ILE A 2 9.89 -26.73 -17.62
N ILE A 3 10.29 -26.11 -16.51
CA ILE A 3 11.71 -25.84 -16.20
C ILE A 3 12.19 -26.95 -15.26
N ASN A 4 13.38 -27.52 -15.51
CA ASN A 4 13.94 -28.52 -14.60
C ASN A 4 14.38 -27.87 -13.27
N LYS A 5 14.48 -28.71 -12.21
CA LYS A 5 14.79 -28.27 -10.85
C LYS A 5 16.10 -27.46 -10.76
N ALA A 6 17.14 -27.90 -11.47
CA ALA A 6 18.45 -27.22 -11.42
C ALA A 6 18.40 -25.82 -12.04
N THR A 7 17.74 -25.68 -13.19
CA THR A 7 17.52 -24.38 -13.84
C THR A 7 16.63 -23.47 -13.01
N PHE A 8 15.57 -24.02 -12.38
CA PHE A 8 14.72 -23.25 -11.46
C PHE A 8 15.51 -22.72 -10.26
N LEU A 9 16.26 -23.59 -9.58
CA LEU A 9 17.06 -23.21 -8.42
C LEU A 9 18.14 -22.18 -8.78
N LYS A 10 18.82 -22.34 -9.91
CA LYS A 10 19.82 -21.37 -10.38
C LYS A 10 19.18 -20.00 -10.64
N ASN A 11 18.03 -19.96 -11.30
CA ASN A 11 17.33 -18.72 -11.56
C ASN A 11 16.77 -18.09 -10.28
N TYR A 12 16.25 -18.91 -9.36
CA TYR A 12 15.75 -18.46 -8.06
C TYR A 12 16.86 -17.86 -7.18
N LEU A 13 17.99 -18.53 -7.08
CA LEU A 13 19.15 -18.04 -6.31
C LEU A 13 19.76 -16.78 -6.93
N ASN A 14 19.75 -16.66 -8.25
CA ASN A 14 20.21 -15.44 -8.93
C ASN A 14 19.20 -14.27 -8.80
N GLN A 15 17.91 -14.55 -8.61
CA GLN A 15 16.89 -13.52 -8.34
C GLN A 15 16.90 -13.08 -6.87
N SER A 16 17.32 -13.95 -5.96
CA SER A 16 17.45 -13.62 -4.53
C SER A 16 18.75 -12.88 -4.19
N ALA A 17 19.70 -12.79 -5.11
CA ALA A 17 20.73 -11.75 -5.03
C ALA A 17 20.01 -10.41 -5.26
N LEU A 18 19.46 -9.86 -4.17
CA LEU A 18 19.07 -8.45 -4.08
C LEU A 18 20.15 -7.68 -4.83
N ASN A 19 19.74 -6.86 -5.78
CA ASN A 19 20.63 -6.08 -6.62
C ASN A 19 21.52 -5.25 -5.68
N GLU A 20 22.69 -5.78 -5.30
CA GLU A 20 23.61 -5.13 -4.34
C GLU A 20 23.89 -3.68 -4.75
N GLY A 21 23.82 -3.40 -6.06
CA GLY A 21 23.94 -2.05 -6.61
C GLY A 21 22.78 -1.11 -6.28
N LEU A 22 21.59 -1.60 -5.91
CA LEU A 22 20.45 -0.74 -5.54
C LEU A 22 20.44 -0.35 -4.06
N TYR A 23 21.05 -1.16 -3.21
CA TYR A 23 21.05 -0.92 -1.78
C TYR A 23 21.54 0.47 -1.37
N PRO A 24 22.70 0.97 -1.88
CA PRO A 24 23.16 2.32 -1.55
C PRO A 24 22.15 3.38 -1.95
N LEU A 25 21.58 3.30 -3.16
CA LEU A 25 20.60 4.25 -3.66
C LEU A 25 19.35 4.29 -2.80
N VAL A 26 18.78 3.11 -2.47
CA VAL A 26 17.58 3.02 -1.63
C VAL A 26 17.88 3.51 -0.22
N LYS A 27 19.04 3.17 0.32
CA LYS A 27 19.48 3.66 1.63
C LYS A 27 19.58 5.19 1.65
N ASP A 28 20.18 5.80 0.64
CA ASP A 28 20.29 7.26 0.55
C ASP A 28 18.90 7.94 0.48
N ILE A 29 17.95 7.35 -0.26
CA ILE A 29 16.57 7.82 -0.29
C ILE A 29 15.95 7.75 1.11
N CYS A 30 16.09 6.62 1.79
CA CYS A 30 15.53 6.42 3.13
C CYS A 30 16.13 7.39 4.16
N ASP A 31 17.45 7.58 4.15
CA ASP A 31 18.17 8.49 5.03
C ASP A 31 17.74 9.94 4.78
N ASN A 32 17.55 10.33 3.50
CA ASN A 32 17.11 11.67 3.14
C ASN A 32 15.66 11.94 3.59
N VAL A 33 14.73 10.98 3.40
CA VAL A 33 13.35 11.12 3.91
C VAL A 33 13.33 11.24 5.43
N LYS A 34 14.15 10.43 6.11
CA LYS A 34 14.27 10.49 7.58
C LYS A 34 14.77 11.86 8.07
N LEU A 35 15.63 12.51 7.30
CA LEU A 35 16.22 13.80 7.66
C LEU A 35 15.34 15.00 7.27
N GLN A 36 14.71 14.97 6.10
CA GLN A 36 14.04 16.12 5.49
C GLN A 36 12.51 15.97 5.41
N GLY A 37 11.94 14.82 5.83
CA GLY A 37 10.50 14.62 5.89
C GLY A 37 9.78 14.91 4.56
N ASP A 38 8.70 15.66 4.63
CA ASP A 38 7.84 16.01 3.48
C ASP A 38 8.59 16.74 2.37
N GLN A 39 9.63 17.51 2.70
CA GLN A 39 10.44 18.22 1.70
C GLN A 39 11.14 17.23 0.77
N ALA A 40 11.71 16.15 1.32
CA ALA A 40 12.32 15.09 0.50
C ALA A 40 11.27 14.40 -0.37
N LEU A 41 10.07 14.10 0.16
CA LEU A 41 9.00 13.45 -0.59
C LEU A 41 8.56 14.28 -1.80
N LYS A 42 8.36 15.58 -1.62
CA LYS A 42 7.99 16.51 -2.72
C LYS A 42 9.10 16.59 -3.77
N ALA A 43 10.37 16.64 -3.34
CA ALA A 43 11.51 16.63 -4.24
C ALA A 43 11.60 15.33 -5.07
N TYR A 44 11.38 14.17 -4.44
CA TYR A 44 11.36 12.87 -5.14
C TYR A 44 10.16 12.72 -6.07
N ASN A 45 8.98 13.22 -5.73
CA ASN A 45 7.82 13.25 -6.63
C ASN A 45 8.17 14.04 -7.92
N GLN A 46 8.84 15.18 -7.78
CA GLN A 46 9.29 15.95 -8.94
C GLN A 46 10.40 15.24 -9.73
N GLN A 47 11.38 14.66 -9.03
CA GLN A 47 12.55 14.05 -9.67
C GLN A 47 12.24 12.72 -10.34
N LEU A 48 11.47 11.83 -9.68
CA LEU A 48 11.26 10.43 -10.10
C LEU A 48 9.93 10.23 -10.84
N ASP A 49 8.88 10.92 -10.42
CA ASP A 49 7.54 10.80 -11.00
C ASP A 49 7.22 11.96 -11.97
N HIS A 50 8.08 12.99 -12.02
CA HIS A 50 7.91 14.21 -12.84
C HIS A 50 6.61 14.97 -12.54
N VAL A 51 6.17 14.91 -11.27
CA VAL A 51 4.96 15.57 -10.78
C VAL A 51 5.30 16.51 -9.64
N GLU A 52 5.01 17.78 -9.81
CA GLU A 52 5.08 18.76 -8.74
C GLU A 52 3.85 18.62 -7.84
N THR A 53 4.07 18.34 -6.56
CA THR A 53 3.00 18.16 -5.55
C THR A 53 3.12 19.23 -4.47
N SER A 54 2.13 20.12 -4.37
CA SER A 54 2.00 21.04 -3.24
C SER A 54 1.59 20.33 -1.97
N GLU A 55 0.58 19.45 -2.09
CA GLU A 55 0.03 18.64 -1.00
C GLU A 55 0.28 17.16 -1.25
N LEU A 56 0.75 16.45 -0.21
CA LEU A 56 1.00 15.00 -0.28
C LEU A 56 -0.26 14.20 -0.02
N GLU A 57 -1.15 14.70 0.84
CA GLU A 57 -2.42 14.04 1.17
C GLU A 57 -3.51 14.38 0.15
N ILE A 58 -4.29 13.38 -0.21
CA ILE A 58 -5.50 13.53 -1.00
C ILE A 58 -6.67 13.73 -0.02
N PRO A 59 -7.40 14.85 -0.07
CA PRO A 59 -8.56 15.08 0.79
C PRO A 59 -9.62 13.99 0.63
N TYR A 60 -10.28 13.62 1.72
CA TYR A 60 -11.28 12.56 1.71
C TYR A 60 -12.45 12.82 0.73
N GLU A 61 -12.83 14.07 0.57
CA GLU A 61 -13.88 14.52 -0.36
C GLU A 61 -13.53 14.21 -1.83
N VAL A 62 -12.23 14.10 -2.16
CA VAL A 62 -11.78 13.70 -3.49
C VAL A 62 -12.04 12.22 -3.74
N LEU A 63 -11.93 11.38 -2.70
CA LEU A 63 -12.25 9.94 -2.77
C LEU A 63 -13.75 9.75 -3.01
N GLU A 64 -14.60 10.47 -2.27
CA GLU A 64 -16.03 10.45 -2.43
C GLU A 64 -16.48 10.96 -3.81
N THR A 65 -15.85 12.06 -4.27
CA THR A 65 -16.11 12.60 -5.61
C THR A 65 -15.74 11.58 -6.69
N ALA A 66 -14.59 10.90 -6.58
CA ALA A 66 -14.17 9.87 -7.51
C ALA A 66 -15.15 8.68 -7.52
N TYR A 67 -15.60 8.23 -6.33
CA TYR A 67 -16.62 7.19 -6.22
C TYR A 67 -17.93 7.57 -6.93
N ASN A 68 -18.37 8.82 -6.83
CA ASN A 68 -19.58 9.31 -7.50
C ASN A 68 -19.40 9.51 -9.01
N ARG A 69 -18.16 9.68 -9.49
CA ARG A 69 -17.83 9.96 -10.90
C ARG A 69 -17.71 8.69 -11.76
N ILE A 70 -17.28 7.56 -11.19
CA ILE A 70 -17.20 6.29 -11.93
C ILE A 70 -18.60 5.83 -12.32
N ASP A 71 -18.72 5.10 -13.44
CA ASP A 71 -20.01 4.56 -13.90
C ASP A 71 -20.56 3.51 -12.92
N ASP A 72 -21.89 3.32 -12.96
CA ASP A 72 -22.61 2.44 -12.03
C ASP A 72 -22.16 0.98 -12.16
N THR A 73 -21.88 0.50 -13.37
CA THR A 73 -21.41 -0.88 -13.61
C THR A 73 -20.07 -1.12 -12.91
N LEU A 74 -19.14 -0.17 -13.03
CA LEU A 74 -17.84 -0.26 -12.40
C LEU A 74 -17.95 -0.15 -10.87
N ARG A 75 -18.81 0.74 -10.38
CA ARG A 75 -19.10 0.91 -8.95
C ARG A 75 -19.64 -0.40 -8.35
N ASP A 76 -20.63 -1.00 -8.99
CA ASP A 76 -21.22 -2.27 -8.55
C ASP A 76 -20.18 -3.40 -8.55
N ALA A 77 -19.32 -3.47 -9.57
CA ALA A 77 -18.25 -4.46 -9.63
C ALA A 77 -17.24 -4.32 -8.48
N LEU A 78 -16.83 -3.08 -8.14
CA LEU A 78 -15.94 -2.81 -7.02
C LEU A 78 -16.60 -3.15 -5.68
N GLN A 79 -17.87 -2.80 -5.49
CA GLN A 79 -18.62 -3.12 -4.27
C GLN A 79 -18.83 -4.63 -4.10
N GLN A 80 -19.16 -5.36 -5.17
CA GLN A 80 -19.26 -6.81 -5.14
C GLN A 80 -17.92 -7.47 -4.80
N SER A 81 -16.83 -6.99 -5.42
CA SER A 81 -15.48 -7.47 -5.14
C SER A 81 -15.12 -7.25 -3.66
N HIS A 82 -15.34 -6.03 -3.15
CA HIS A 82 -15.13 -5.72 -1.73
C HIS A 82 -15.93 -6.65 -0.81
N SER A 83 -17.22 -6.83 -1.09
CA SER A 83 -18.11 -7.68 -0.28
C SER A 83 -17.64 -9.14 -0.24
N ARG A 84 -17.23 -9.69 -1.39
CA ARG A 84 -16.70 -11.07 -1.48
C ARG A 84 -15.39 -11.22 -0.72
N ILE A 85 -14.46 -10.27 -0.87
CA ILE A 85 -13.19 -10.26 -0.13
C ILE A 85 -13.46 -10.17 1.36
N LYS A 86 -14.33 -9.27 1.80
CA LYS A 86 -14.70 -9.10 3.20
C LYS A 86 -15.31 -10.38 3.78
N ALA A 87 -16.25 -11.00 3.09
CA ALA A 87 -16.88 -12.26 3.52
C ALA A 87 -15.84 -13.37 3.69
N TYR A 88 -14.95 -13.55 2.70
CA TYR A 88 -13.88 -14.54 2.77
C TYR A 88 -12.93 -14.26 3.94
N GLN A 89 -12.42 -13.04 4.05
CA GLN A 89 -11.49 -12.69 5.14
C GLN A 89 -12.12 -12.84 6.52
N THR A 90 -13.41 -12.52 6.64
CA THR A 90 -14.15 -12.72 7.88
C THR A 90 -14.26 -14.21 8.24
N SER A 91 -14.49 -15.08 7.25
CA SER A 91 -14.63 -16.53 7.46
C SER A 91 -13.34 -17.22 7.92
N ILE A 92 -12.18 -16.69 7.53
CA ILE A 92 -10.86 -17.25 7.89
C ILE A 92 -10.17 -16.50 9.05
N LYS A 93 -10.79 -15.44 9.56
CA LYS A 93 -10.23 -14.68 10.69
C LYS A 93 -10.13 -15.58 11.92
N SER A 94 -8.92 -15.72 12.48
CA SER A 94 -8.74 -16.35 13.77
C SER A 94 -9.53 -15.60 14.84
N THR A 95 -10.44 -16.32 15.50
CA THR A 95 -11.14 -15.81 16.68
C THR A 95 -10.34 -16.17 17.92
N ALA A 96 -10.19 -15.22 18.82
CA ALA A 96 -9.34 -15.30 19.99
C ALA A 96 -9.59 -16.53 20.88
N GLN A 97 -8.51 -17.01 21.48
CA GLN A 97 -8.38 -18.12 22.42
C GLN A 97 -8.56 -19.52 21.81
N GLN A 98 -7.52 -19.97 21.12
CA GLN A 98 -7.28 -21.40 20.92
C GLN A 98 -6.20 -21.84 21.93
N GLY A 99 -6.47 -22.82 22.74
CA GLY A 99 -5.49 -23.35 23.70
C GLY A 99 -6.10 -24.00 24.92
N THR A 100 -5.26 -24.27 25.91
CA THR A 100 -5.63 -24.79 27.22
C THR A 100 -5.77 -23.66 28.24
N ASN A 101 -6.20 -23.98 29.47
CA ASN A 101 -6.23 -23.00 30.57
C ASN A 101 -4.83 -22.46 30.93
N GLU A 102 -3.76 -23.13 30.51
CA GLU A 102 -2.37 -22.78 30.84
C GLU A 102 -1.63 -22.10 29.67
N CYS A 103 -2.02 -22.44 28.42
CA CYS A 103 -1.40 -21.89 27.22
C CYS A 103 -2.47 -21.59 26.17
N TYR A 104 -2.50 -20.35 25.65
CA TYR A 104 -3.44 -19.93 24.63
C TYR A 104 -2.82 -18.91 23.66
N GLU A 105 -3.35 -18.85 22.46
CA GLU A 105 -3.01 -17.83 21.47
C GLU A 105 -3.93 -16.61 21.63
N MET A 106 -3.35 -15.43 21.55
CA MET A 106 -4.08 -14.18 21.58
C MET A 106 -3.71 -13.32 20.37
N TYR A 107 -4.72 -12.84 19.66
CA TYR A 107 -4.54 -11.99 18.49
C TYR A 107 -4.93 -10.55 18.80
N HIS A 108 -3.99 -9.64 18.67
CA HIS A 108 -4.23 -8.20 18.79
C HIS A 108 -4.10 -7.54 17.41
N PRO A 109 -5.07 -6.72 16.99
CA PRO A 109 -4.94 -5.95 15.77
C PRO A 109 -3.80 -4.93 15.91
N LEU A 110 -3.10 -4.66 14.80
CA LEU A 110 -2.18 -3.53 14.71
C LEU A 110 -2.97 -2.21 14.79
N GLU A 111 -2.33 -1.15 15.27
CA GLU A 111 -2.98 0.15 15.35
C GLU A 111 -2.99 0.86 14.01
N GLN A 112 -1.85 0.83 13.29
CA GLN A 112 -1.65 1.58 12.05
C GLN A 112 -0.99 0.71 10.99
N VAL A 113 -1.56 0.68 9.79
CA VAL A 113 -1.02 -0.07 8.64
C VAL A 113 -0.90 0.86 7.44
N GLY A 114 0.28 0.84 6.81
CA GLY A 114 0.52 1.48 5.53
C GLY A 114 0.33 0.49 4.38
N VAL A 115 -0.39 0.89 3.36
CA VAL A 115 -0.63 0.09 2.16
C VAL A 115 0.03 0.76 0.97
N TYR A 116 0.99 0.08 0.35
CA TYR A 116 1.57 0.52 -0.91
C TYR A 116 0.72 0.04 -2.08
N VAL A 117 0.23 0.96 -2.88
CA VAL A 117 -0.51 0.69 -4.11
C VAL A 117 0.34 1.13 -5.30
N PRO A 118 0.74 0.21 -6.20
CA PRO A 118 1.53 0.59 -7.36
C PRO A 118 0.80 1.59 -8.26
N GLY A 119 1.56 2.49 -8.87
CA GLY A 119 1.10 3.39 -9.92
C GLY A 119 1.70 3.04 -11.27
N GLY A 120 1.57 3.94 -12.25
CA GLY A 120 2.17 3.83 -13.57
C GLY A 120 1.15 3.51 -14.67
N LYS A 121 1.49 2.55 -15.58
CA LYS A 121 0.68 2.28 -16.79
C LYS A 121 -0.69 1.65 -16.51
N ALA A 122 -0.87 1.00 -15.37
CA ALA A 122 -2.13 0.35 -14.99
C ALA A 122 -2.63 0.89 -13.65
N SER A 123 -3.94 0.85 -13.44
CA SER A 123 -4.59 1.13 -12.16
C SER A 123 -4.80 -0.16 -11.39
N TYR A 124 -4.58 -0.13 -10.07
CA TYR A 124 -4.63 -1.33 -9.22
C TYR A 124 -5.68 -1.22 -8.10
N PRO A 125 -6.96 -1.04 -8.43
CA PRO A 125 -8.03 -1.00 -7.42
C PRO A 125 -8.13 -2.31 -6.63
N SER A 126 -7.77 -3.44 -7.26
CA SER A 126 -7.73 -4.75 -6.61
C SER A 126 -6.72 -4.80 -5.46
N THR A 127 -5.56 -4.16 -5.59
CA THR A 127 -4.59 -4.06 -4.49
C THR A 127 -5.20 -3.34 -3.29
N VAL A 128 -5.89 -2.22 -3.52
CA VAL A 128 -6.61 -1.50 -2.45
C VAL A 128 -7.62 -2.43 -1.77
N LEU A 129 -8.54 -3.02 -2.55
CA LEU A 129 -9.60 -3.86 -2.01
C LEU A 129 -9.06 -5.08 -1.25
N MET A 130 -8.01 -5.75 -1.76
CA MET A 130 -7.47 -6.95 -1.13
C MET A 130 -6.67 -6.65 0.14
N THR A 131 -5.94 -5.56 0.20
CA THR A 131 -5.09 -5.23 1.35
C THR A 131 -5.86 -4.48 2.44
N VAL A 132 -6.61 -3.44 2.06
CA VAL A 132 -7.36 -2.60 3.01
C VAL A 132 -8.50 -3.37 3.67
N THR A 133 -9.27 -4.14 2.87
CA THR A 133 -10.38 -4.93 3.43
C THR A 133 -9.89 -5.96 4.42
N LEU A 134 -8.75 -6.63 4.14
CA LEU A 134 -8.13 -7.57 5.08
C LEU A 134 -7.72 -6.85 6.38
N ALA A 135 -7.08 -5.69 6.28
CA ALA A 135 -6.66 -4.91 7.44
C ALA A 135 -7.88 -4.46 8.28
N LYS A 136 -8.98 -3.99 7.65
CA LYS A 136 -10.23 -3.65 8.37
C LYS A 136 -10.86 -4.87 9.05
N VAL A 137 -10.91 -6.02 8.38
CA VAL A 137 -11.41 -7.29 8.99
C VAL A 137 -10.52 -7.73 10.15
N ALA A 138 -9.20 -7.57 10.04
CA ALA A 138 -8.27 -7.84 11.14
C ALA A 138 -8.47 -6.92 12.35
N GLY A 139 -9.14 -5.78 12.18
CA GLY A 139 -9.43 -4.83 13.24
C GLY A 139 -8.42 -3.69 13.35
N VAL A 140 -7.62 -3.46 12.30
CA VAL A 140 -6.71 -2.30 12.25
C VAL A 140 -7.50 -1.00 12.31
N LYS A 141 -7.07 -0.09 13.18
CA LYS A 141 -7.80 1.17 13.42
C LYS A 141 -7.57 2.19 12.31
N ASN A 142 -6.32 2.38 11.92
CA ASN A 142 -5.92 3.39 10.94
C ASN A 142 -5.21 2.72 9.75
N ILE A 143 -5.70 2.96 8.55
CA ILE A 143 -5.13 2.39 7.33
C ILE A 143 -4.82 3.52 6.36
N PHE A 144 -3.56 3.65 6.02
CA PHE A 144 -3.04 4.68 5.13
C PHE A 144 -2.61 4.09 3.80
N VAL A 145 -3.01 4.70 2.71
CA VAL A 145 -2.59 4.28 1.37
C VAL A 145 -1.55 5.26 0.84
N VAL A 146 -0.45 4.74 0.31
CA VAL A 146 0.52 5.51 -0.49
C VAL A 146 0.53 4.98 -1.92
N THR A 147 0.55 5.88 -2.89
CA THR A 147 0.59 5.54 -4.32
C THR A 147 1.32 6.64 -5.10
N PRO A 148 2.13 6.31 -6.12
CA PRO A 148 2.86 7.33 -6.89
C PRO A 148 1.92 8.38 -7.46
N PRO A 149 2.31 9.68 -7.42
CA PRO A 149 1.55 10.75 -8.04
C PRO A 149 1.50 10.55 -9.55
N GLN A 150 0.48 11.12 -10.19
CA GLN A 150 0.35 11.11 -11.65
C GLN A 150 0.04 12.52 -12.16
N ALA A 151 0.59 12.89 -13.30
CA ALA A 151 0.45 14.23 -13.87
C ALA A 151 -1.01 14.66 -14.13
N ARG A 152 -1.92 13.69 -14.33
CA ARG A 152 -3.37 13.94 -14.52
C ARG A 152 -4.20 13.71 -13.25
N GLY A 153 -3.54 13.58 -12.09
CA GLY A 153 -4.16 13.14 -10.84
C GLY A 153 -4.28 11.62 -10.74
N LEU A 154 -4.57 11.13 -9.54
CA LEU A 154 -4.76 9.69 -9.31
C LEU A 154 -6.04 9.20 -10.03
N PRO A 155 -6.05 7.97 -10.57
CA PRO A 155 -7.20 7.44 -11.29
C PRO A 155 -8.44 7.31 -10.39
N ASP A 156 -9.60 7.78 -10.87
CA ASP A 156 -10.86 7.73 -10.11
C ASP A 156 -11.19 6.31 -9.61
N ILE A 157 -10.88 5.27 -10.38
CA ILE A 157 -11.10 3.88 -9.98
C ILE A 157 -10.30 3.47 -8.73
N VAL A 158 -9.09 4.00 -8.55
CA VAL A 158 -8.25 3.72 -7.37
C VAL A 158 -8.78 4.48 -6.16
N LEU A 159 -9.14 5.76 -6.34
CA LEU A 159 -9.73 6.60 -5.29
C LEU A 159 -11.09 6.06 -4.84
N ALA A 160 -11.93 5.64 -5.79
CA ALA A 160 -13.22 4.98 -5.49
C ALA A 160 -13.02 3.66 -4.72
N ALA A 161 -12.00 2.86 -5.07
CA ALA A 161 -11.68 1.66 -4.31
C ALA A 161 -11.22 1.99 -2.88
N CYS A 162 -10.44 3.07 -2.68
CA CYS A 162 -10.08 3.56 -1.35
C CYS A 162 -11.31 3.97 -0.54
N TYR A 163 -12.25 4.69 -1.17
CA TYR A 163 -13.52 5.08 -0.54
C TYR A 163 -14.35 3.85 -0.11
N ILE A 164 -14.56 2.89 -1.03
CA ILE A 164 -15.33 1.66 -0.79
C ILE A 164 -14.69 0.81 0.33
N ALA A 165 -13.37 0.69 0.33
CA ALA A 165 -12.65 -0.10 1.33
C ALA A 165 -12.54 0.59 2.70
N GLY A 166 -12.86 1.89 2.79
CA GLY A 166 -12.82 2.67 4.01
C GLY A 166 -11.39 3.02 4.44
N VAL A 167 -10.55 3.47 3.49
CA VAL A 167 -9.21 3.99 3.78
C VAL A 167 -9.31 5.27 4.61
N ASP A 168 -8.47 5.42 5.62
CA ASP A 168 -8.53 6.59 6.50
C ASP A 168 -7.82 7.81 5.87
N ARG A 169 -6.65 7.60 5.23
CA ARG A 169 -5.91 8.66 4.54
C ARG A 169 -5.20 8.12 3.30
N VAL A 170 -5.10 8.92 2.26
CA VAL A 170 -4.41 8.59 1.01
C VAL A 170 -3.34 9.62 0.71
N PHE A 171 -2.12 9.16 0.38
CA PHE A 171 -0.99 10.04 0.06
C PHE A 171 -0.45 9.75 -1.34
N GLN A 172 -0.22 10.81 -2.10
CA GLN A 172 0.36 10.73 -3.44
C GLN A 172 1.89 10.76 -3.38
N VAL A 173 2.46 9.63 -2.98
CA VAL A 173 3.90 9.38 -2.93
C VAL A 173 4.17 7.90 -3.22
N GLY A 174 5.16 7.61 -4.05
CA GLY A 174 5.52 6.26 -4.47
C GLY A 174 6.95 5.86 -4.10
N GLY A 175 7.43 4.75 -4.67
CA GLY A 175 8.82 4.32 -4.55
C GLY A 175 9.33 4.07 -3.14
N ALA A 176 10.65 3.95 -3.00
CA ALA A 176 11.34 3.74 -1.72
C ALA A 176 11.05 4.87 -0.72
N GLN A 177 10.90 6.12 -1.19
CA GLN A 177 10.60 7.26 -0.35
C GLN A 177 9.26 7.15 0.38
N SER A 178 8.24 6.52 -0.23
CA SER A 178 6.96 6.28 0.43
C SER A 178 7.06 5.23 1.53
N ILE A 179 7.89 4.21 1.32
CA ILE A 179 8.17 3.17 2.34
C ILE A 179 8.93 3.79 3.52
N ALA A 180 9.92 4.63 3.25
CA ALA A 180 10.66 5.36 4.27
C ALA A 180 9.73 6.28 5.08
N ALA A 181 8.81 7.01 4.41
CA ALA A 181 7.82 7.86 5.06
C ALA A 181 6.91 7.06 6.01
N LEU A 182 6.38 5.92 5.57
CA LEU A 182 5.56 5.05 6.41
C LEU A 182 6.35 4.42 7.57
N ALA A 183 7.64 4.13 7.36
CA ALA A 183 8.49 3.49 8.38
C ALA A 183 8.95 4.47 9.47
N TYR A 184 9.27 5.70 9.10
CA TYR A 184 9.82 6.70 10.03
C TYR A 184 8.80 7.73 10.51
N GLY A 185 7.78 8.01 9.70
CA GLY A 185 6.88 9.16 9.84
C GLY A 185 7.50 10.42 9.22
N THR A 186 6.64 11.33 8.78
CA THR A 186 7.00 12.68 8.35
C THR A 186 6.00 13.67 8.94
N GLU A 187 6.04 14.94 8.56
CA GLU A 187 5.10 15.94 9.04
C GLU A 187 3.65 15.61 8.64
N THR A 188 3.47 15.06 7.42
CA THR A 188 2.13 14.72 6.88
C THR A 188 1.83 13.23 7.02
N ILE A 189 2.80 12.33 6.79
CA ILE A 189 2.57 10.87 6.75
C ILE A 189 2.89 10.25 8.11
N PRO A 190 1.91 9.64 8.81
CA PRO A 190 2.15 8.98 10.08
C PRO A 190 3.05 7.74 9.93
N LYS A 191 3.89 7.49 10.95
CA LYS A 191 4.59 6.22 11.07
C LYS A 191 3.58 5.10 11.31
N VAL A 192 3.82 3.92 10.72
CA VAL A 192 2.95 2.74 10.84
C VAL A 192 3.65 1.56 11.48
N ASP A 193 2.85 0.61 12.01
CA ASP A 193 3.34 -0.62 12.63
C ASP A 193 3.73 -1.67 11.57
N LYS A 194 3.06 -1.64 10.40
CA LYS A 194 3.32 -2.57 9.31
C LYS A 194 3.03 -1.92 7.97
N ILE A 195 3.87 -2.26 6.98
CA ILE A 195 3.69 -1.88 5.58
C ILE A 195 3.35 -3.14 4.79
N VAL A 196 2.35 -3.06 3.92
CA VAL A 196 1.89 -4.15 3.05
C VAL A 196 1.65 -3.63 1.64
N GLY A 197 1.70 -4.53 0.66
CA GLY A 197 1.42 -4.19 -0.74
C GLY A 197 2.41 -4.83 -1.70
N PRO A 198 2.10 -4.92 -3.00
CA PRO A 198 3.02 -5.39 -4.01
C PRO A 198 4.01 -4.28 -4.37
N GLY A 199 5.29 -4.56 -4.27
CA GLY A 199 6.37 -3.63 -4.59
C GLY A 199 7.26 -4.13 -5.72
N ASN A 200 7.97 -3.20 -6.35
CA ASN A 200 9.11 -3.52 -7.22
C ASN A 200 10.40 -3.55 -6.40
N GLN A 201 11.54 -3.74 -7.07
CA GLN A 201 12.87 -3.84 -6.44
C GLN A 201 13.31 -2.63 -5.59
N TYR A 202 12.66 -1.48 -5.72
CA TYR A 202 12.93 -0.27 -4.92
C TYR A 202 12.02 -0.18 -3.68
N VAL A 203 10.96 -1.00 -3.64
CA VAL A 203 9.94 -0.99 -2.59
C VAL A 203 10.07 -2.21 -1.67
N ALA A 204 10.61 -3.31 -2.19
CA ALA A 204 10.75 -4.60 -1.51
C ALA A 204 11.93 -4.66 -0.51
#